data_3bd1fcfe9a5b1eaac59bbf8ac5a60eab
#
_entry.id   3bd1fcfe9a5b1eaac59bbf8ac5a60eab
#
_cell.length_a   1.000
_cell.length_b   1.000
_cell.length_c   1.000
_cell.angle_alpha   90.00
_cell.angle_beta   90.00
_cell.angle_gamma   90.00
#
_symmetry.space_group_name_H-M   'P 1'
#
loop_
_entity.id
_entity.type
_entity.pdbx_description
1 polymer ?
#
loop_
_entity_poly.entity_id
_entity_poly.type
_entity_poly.pdbx_seq_one_letter_code
_entity_poly.pdbx_strand_id
1 'polypeptide(L)'
;IFDSASENFPMLLKNKVKLLNYGVQESLGSKEAKTATIKYHGNYEVKIKYDNGSYLRYMNDELHIDRITKKPLSAYAIVIQEAAMKTVDKAGRQEISFIGNGIAWILEKGRLTNVTWHKNEADSATVFKDEKGIEYKFPENKQIWIQVVSPTQTPEIN
;
A
#
# COMPACT_ATOMS: atom_id res chain seq x y z
N ILE A 1 -29.78 19.63 5.40
CA ILE A 1 -29.82 19.37 3.95
C ILE A 1 -28.61 18.55 3.57
N PHE A 2 -28.59 17.26 3.92
CA PHE A 2 -27.62 16.26 3.43
C PHE A 2 -28.27 14.87 3.45
N ASP A 3 -29.36 14.70 2.69
CA ASP A 3 -30.11 13.42 2.72
C ASP A 3 -30.50 12.88 1.34
N SER A 4 -29.80 13.29 0.29
CA SER A 4 -30.12 12.76 -1.07
C SER A 4 -28.95 12.04 -1.76
N ALA A 5 -27.79 11.87 -1.10
CA ALA A 5 -26.64 11.17 -1.68
C ALA A 5 -26.53 9.69 -1.28
N SER A 6 -27.35 9.21 -0.34
CA SER A 6 -27.22 7.84 0.22
C SER A 6 -27.99 6.79 -0.56
N GLU A 7 -28.92 7.14 -1.44
CA GLU A 7 -29.76 6.16 -2.12
C GLU A 7 -29.14 5.51 -3.37
N ASN A 8 -28.12 6.11 -3.95
CA ASN A 8 -27.44 5.56 -5.14
C ASN A 8 -26.12 4.79 -4.85
N PHE A 9 -25.67 4.76 -3.61
CA PHE A 9 -24.44 4.05 -3.21
C PHE A 9 -24.57 2.52 -3.11
N PRO A 10 -25.74 1.89 -2.87
CA PRO A 10 -25.83 0.44 -2.73
C PRO A 10 -25.59 -0.35 -4.01
N MET A 11 -25.74 0.26 -5.18
CA MET A 11 -25.56 -0.48 -6.45
C MET A 11 -24.10 -0.69 -6.85
N LEU A 12 -23.20 0.19 -6.43
CA LEU A 12 -21.75 0.06 -6.68
C LEU A 12 -21.06 -0.98 -5.78
N LEU A 13 -21.70 -1.33 -4.65
CA LEU A 13 -21.17 -2.34 -3.70
C LEU A 13 -21.61 -3.77 -4.01
N LYS A 14 -22.48 -3.99 -5.00
CA LYS A 14 -22.92 -5.35 -5.37
C LYS A 14 -21.84 -6.16 -6.06
N ASN A 15 -20.90 -5.54 -6.73
CA ASN A 15 -19.70 -6.21 -7.22
C ASN A 15 -18.59 -5.96 -6.21
N LYS A 16 -18.34 -6.92 -5.30
CA LYS A 16 -17.17 -6.90 -4.44
C LYS A 16 -15.92 -6.94 -5.32
N VAL A 17 -15.41 -5.77 -5.70
CA VAL A 17 -14.11 -5.69 -6.36
C VAL A 17 -13.07 -6.24 -5.37
N LYS A 18 -12.51 -7.37 -5.69
CA LYS A 18 -11.47 -7.99 -4.88
C LYS A 18 -10.17 -7.24 -5.15
N LEU A 19 -9.78 -6.35 -4.25
CA LEU A 19 -8.58 -5.51 -4.41
C LEU A 19 -7.28 -6.30 -4.22
N LEU A 20 -7.29 -7.27 -3.30
CA LEU A 20 -6.14 -8.10 -2.92
C LEU A 20 -6.57 -9.57 -2.81
N ASN A 21 -5.61 -10.48 -2.87
CA ASN A 21 -5.83 -11.87 -2.54
C ASN A 21 -5.67 -12.09 -1.04
N TYR A 22 -6.75 -12.58 -0.42
CA TYR A 22 -6.81 -12.84 1.00
C TYR A 22 -6.65 -14.33 1.30
N GLY A 23 -6.05 -14.63 2.45
CA GLY A 23 -5.83 -15.99 2.93
C GLY A 23 -4.75 -16.04 4.00
N VAL A 24 -4.26 -17.24 4.26
CA VAL A 24 -3.15 -17.45 5.20
C VAL A 24 -1.84 -17.37 4.45
N GLN A 25 -0.93 -16.49 4.89
CA GLN A 25 0.44 -16.42 4.40
C GLN A 25 1.29 -17.45 5.15
N GLU A 26 1.82 -18.42 4.43
CA GLU A 26 2.57 -19.54 5.02
C GLU A 26 3.99 -19.15 5.45
N SER A 27 4.62 -18.22 4.73
CA SER A 27 5.97 -17.77 5.05
C SER A 27 6.12 -16.27 4.84
N LEU A 28 6.89 -15.63 5.70
CA LEU A 28 7.33 -14.25 5.56
C LEU A 28 8.77 -14.22 5.08
N GLY A 29 9.17 -13.10 4.48
CA GLY A 29 10.57 -12.87 4.12
C GLY A 29 11.50 -12.97 5.33
N SER A 30 12.75 -13.34 5.08
CA SER A 30 13.76 -13.52 6.14
C SER A 30 14.41 -12.22 6.59
N LYS A 31 14.42 -11.20 5.72
CA LYS A 31 15.05 -9.90 6.00
C LYS A 31 14.22 -9.09 6.99
N GLU A 32 14.89 -8.44 7.93
CA GLU A 32 14.23 -7.51 8.85
C GLU A 32 13.74 -6.25 8.10
N ALA A 33 12.61 -5.69 8.54
CA ALA A 33 12.00 -4.50 7.97
C ALA A 33 11.23 -3.72 9.06
N LYS A 34 11.96 -3.18 10.02
CA LYS A 34 11.37 -2.37 11.10
C LYS A 34 11.04 -0.96 10.66
N THR A 35 11.76 -0.45 9.67
CA THR A 35 11.52 0.88 9.14
C THR A 35 11.54 0.89 7.62
N ALA A 36 10.74 1.75 7.02
CA ALA A 36 10.84 2.10 5.62
C ALA A 36 10.71 3.62 5.46
N THR A 37 11.60 4.21 4.66
CA THR A 37 11.58 5.63 4.36
C THR A 37 11.42 5.82 2.85
N ILE A 38 10.47 6.65 2.46
CA ILE A 38 10.15 6.98 1.08
C ILE A 38 10.25 8.49 0.92
N LYS A 39 11.19 8.92 0.08
CA LYS A 39 11.36 10.34 -0.28
C LYS A 39 10.63 10.60 -1.58
N TYR A 40 9.62 11.46 -1.52
CA TYR A 40 8.90 11.91 -2.71
C TYR A 40 9.63 13.10 -3.35
N HIS A 41 8.95 14.21 -3.53
CA HIS A 41 9.55 15.44 -4.08
C HIS A 41 9.64 16.52 -3.00
N GLY A 42 10.63 17.42 -3.15
CA GLY A 42 10.84 18.49 -2.19
C GLY A 42 11.13 17.96 -0.79
N ASN A 43 10.41 18.48 0.21
CA ASN A 43 10.56 18.08 1.61
C ASN A 43 9.49 17.06 2.05
N TYR A 44 8.86 16.34 1.13
CA TYR A 44 7.85 15.36 1.48
C TYR A 44 8.44 13.97 1.63
N GLU A 45 8.55 13.54 2.88
CA GLU A 45 9.04 12.22 3.27
C GLU A 45 7.94 11.47 4.03
N VAL A 46 7.79 10.19 3.70
CA VAL A 46 6.97 9.24 4.47
C VAL A 46 7.88 8.23 5.12
N LYS A 47 7.80 8.13 6.44
CA LYS A 47 8.49 7.11 7.21
C LYS A 47 7.47 6.17 7.85
N ILE A 48 7.76 4.90 7.79
CA ILE A 48 6.94 3.82 8.34
C ILE A 48 7.78 3.09 9.38
N LYS A 49 7.25 2.88 10.59
CA LYS A 49 7.95 2.20 11.68
C LYS A 49 7.10 1.08 12.24
N TYR A 50 7.69 -0.11 12.36
CA TYR A 50 7.05 -1.24 13.01
C TYR A 50 7.08 -1.07 14.52
N ASP A 51 5.92 -1.12 15.14
CA ASP A 51 5.74 -1.04 16.58
C ASP A 51 4.56 -1.90 17.02
N ASN A 52 4.78 -2.74 18.03
CA ASN A 52 3.73 -3.53 18.70
C ASN A 52 2.74 -4.24 17.76
N GLY A 53 3.25 -4.87 16.68
CA GLY A 53 2.43 -5.67 15.77
C GLY A 53 1.79 -4.89 14.61
N SER A 54 2.07 -3.59 14.48
CA SER A 54 1.57 -2.72 13.42
C SER A 54 2.65 -1.78 12.91
N TYR A 55 2.46 -1.24 11.73
CA TYR A 55 3.30 -0.17 11.18
C TYR A 55 2.63 1.17 11.40
N LEU A 56 3.32 2.09 12.06
CA LEU A 56 2.91 3.48 12.24
C LEU A 56 3.44 4.35 11.11
N ARG A 57 2.63 5.28 10.64
CA ARG A 57 3.00 6.21 9.58
C ARG A 57 3.43 7.55 10.17
N TYR A 58 4.56 8.06 9.66
CA TYR A 58 5.07 9.41 9.92
C TYR A 58 5.10 10.20 8.62
N MET A 59 4.95 11.49 8.71
CA MET A 59 5.09 12.44 7.61
C MET A 59 6.02 13.56 8.06
N ASN A 60 7.17 13.70 7.36
CA ASN A 60 8.23 14.64 7.74
C ASN A 60 8.63 14.51 9.22
N ASP A 61 8.87 13.28 9.67
CA ASP A 61 9.20 12.90 11.06
C ASP A 61 8.08 13.11 12.11
N GLU A 62 6.94 13.66 11.74
CA GLU A 62 5.78 13.79 12.63
C GLU A 62 4.87 12.58 12.53
N LEU A 63 4.44 12.02 13.67
CA LEU A 63 3.49 10.92 13.72
C LEU A 63 2.17 11.34 13.07
N HIS A 64 1.76 10.62 12.03
CA HIS A 64 0.53 10.95 11.32
C HIS A 64 -0.69 10.47 12.10
N ILE A 65 -1.48 11.42 12.57
CA ILE A 65 -2.64 11.20 13.43
C ILE A 65 -3.92 11.47 12.65
N ASP A 66 -4.88 10.56 12.75
CA ASP A 66 -6.22 10.78 12.21
C ASP A 66 -6.90 11.96 12.90
N ARG A 67 -7.40 12.89 12.11
CA ARG A 67 -7.94 14.16 12.62
C ARG A 67 -9.19 13.97 13.48
N ILE A 68 -9.99 12.96 13.17
CA ILE A 68 -11.28 12.71 13.85
C ILE A 68 -11.05 11.87 15.10
N THR A 69 -10.41 10.71 14.96
CA THR A 69 -10.23 9.75 16.04
C THR A 69 -9.09 10.12 17.00
N LYS A 70 -8.19 11.04 16.59
CA LYS A 70 -6.97 11.42 17.31
C LYS A 70 -6.00 10.25 17.56
N LYS A 71 -6.16 9.14 16.82
CA LYS A 71 -5.29 7.96 16.90
C LYS A 71 -4.22 8.00 15.82
N PRO A 72 -3.04 7.41 16.07
CA PRO A 72 -2.04 7.23 15.03
C PRO A 72 -2.58 6.42 13.86
N LEU A 73 -2.22 6.82 12.63
CA LEU A 73 -2.48 6.00 11.46
C LEU A 73 -1.54 4.80 11.48
N SER A 74 -2.13 3.62 11.45
CA SER A 74 -1.38 2.35 11.51
C SER A 74 -1.97 1.33 10.55
N ALA A 75 -1.14 0.37 10.14
CA ALA A 75 -1.56 -0.76 9.34
C ALA A 75 -0.87 -2.03 9.80
N TYR A 76 -1.52 -3.18 9.60
CA TYR A 76 -0.94 -4.50 9.89
C TYR A 76 0.22 -4.82 8.95
N ALA A 77 0.05 -4.51 7.66
CA ALA A 77 1.09 -4.67 6.66
C ALA A 77 1.13 -3.45 5.72
N ILE A 78 2.31 -3.21 5.17
CA ILE A 78 2.55 -2.16 4.19
C ILE A 78 2.99 -2.82 2.90
N VAL A 79 2.37 -2.43 1.81
CA VAL A 79 2.82 -2.73 0.45
C VAL A 79 3.42 -1.45 -0.13
N ILE A 80 4.69 -1.45 -0.48
CA ILE A 80 5.29 -0.38 -1.28
C ILE A 80 5.31 -0.89 -2.71
N GLN A 81 4.45 -0.33 -3.56
CA GLN A 81 4.24 -0.76 -4.94
C GLN A 81 4.86 0.24 -5.91
N GLU A 82 5.81 -0.20 -6.71
CA GLU A 82 6.33 0.61 -7.80
C GLU A 82 5.32 0.61 -8.95
N ALA A 83 4.99 1.80 -9.46
CA ALA A 83 4.15 1.97 -10.63
C ALA A 83 4.66 3.14 -11.49
N ALA A 84 4.52 3.02 -12.79
CA ALA A 84 4.85 4.12 -13.69
C ALA A 84 3.94 5.32 -13.41
N MET A 85 4.57 6.50 -13.26
CA MET A 85 3.90 7.75 -12.97
C MET A 85 4.28 8.80 -14.00
N LYS A 86 3.31 9.60 -14.42
CA LYS A 86 3.51 10.72 -15.35
C LYS A 86 2.79 11.95 -14.82
N THR A 87 3.50 13.06 -14.72
CA THR A 87 2.89 14.37 -14.45
C THR A 87 2.10 14.83 -15.66
N VAL A 88 0.81 15.06 -15.50
CA VAL A 88 -0.11 15.38 -16.62
C VAL A 88 -0.32 16.87 -16.81
N ASP A 89 0.01 17.69 -15.83
CA ASP A 89 -0.15 19.15 -15.94
C ASP A 89 0.80 19.96 -15.04
N LYS A 90 0.71 21.28 -15.19
CA LYS A 90 1.51 22.24 -14.41
C LYS A 90 1.15 22.29 -12.91
N ALA A 91 0.00 21.78 -12.51
CA ALA A 91 -0.41 21.67 -11.11
C ALA A 91 0.21 20.44 -10.42
N GLY A 92 0.98 19.61 -11.17
CA GLY A 92 1.69 18.44 -10.63
C GLY A 92 0.80 17.21 -10.43
N ARG A 93 -0.39 17.18 -11.05
CA ARG A 93 -1.25 15.99 -10.98
C ARG A 93 -0.58 14.81 -11.68
N GLN A 94 -0.68 13.62 -11.05
CA GLN A 94 -0.05 12.40 -11.52
C GLN A 94 -1.07 11.47 -12.16
N GLU A 95 -0.73 10.95 -13.32
CA GLU A 95 -1.34 9.74 -13.88
C GLU A 95 -0.51 8.54 -13.45
N ILE A 96 -1.14 7.53 -12.86
CA ILE A 96 -0.48 6.35 -12.30
C ILE A 96 -0.98 5.11 -13.02
N SER A 97 -0.07 4.29 -13.53
CA SER A 97 -0.39 3.05 -14.24
C SER A 97 -0.55 1.89 -13.25
N PHE A 98 -1.79 1.56 -12.91
CA PHE A 98 -2.11 0.45 -12.01
C PHE A 98 -2.40 -0.87 -12.73
N ILE A 99 -2.50 -0.89 -14.04
CA ILE A 99 -2.66 -2.09 -14.86
C ILE A 99 -1.31 -2.45 -15.45
N GLY A 100 -0.90 -3.71 -15.32
CA GLY A 100 0.41 -4.18 -15.74
C GLY A 100 1.12 -4.98 -14.66
N ASN A 101 2.41 -4.79 -14.54
CA ASN A 101 3.25 -5.48 -13.56
C ASN A 101 4.43 -4.59 -13.14
N GLY A 102 5.08 -4.96 -12.05
CA GLY A 102 6.25 -4.28 -11.53
C GLY A 102 6.75 -4.94 -10.25
N ILE A 103 7.69 -4.28 -9.58
CA ILE A 103 8.20 -4.74 -8.30
C ILE A 103 7.41 -4.12 -7.15
N ALA A 104 7.41 -4.83 -6.02
CA ALA A 104 6.87 -4.30 -4.77
C ALA A 104 7.60 -4.92 -3.58
N TRP A 105 7.46 -4.26 -2.45
CA TRP A 105 8.00 -4.67 -1.16
C TRP A 105 6.84 -4.81 -0.18
N ILE A 106 6.72 -5.97 0.46
CA ILE A 106 5.71 -6.19 1.50
C ILE A 106 6.40 -6.25 2.84
N LEU A 107 5.97 -5.36 3.72
CA LEU A 107 6.41 -5.30 5.11
C LEU A 107 5.29 -5.85 5.98
N GLU A 108 5.53 -6.96 6.65
CA GLU A 108 4.60 -7.59 7.59
C GLU A 108 5.35 -8.14 8.81
N LYS A 109 4.85 -7.88 10.01
CA LYS A 109 5.43 -8.35 11.27
C LYS A 109 6.94 -8.04 11.43
N GLY A 110 7.39 -6.89 10.94
CA GLY A 110 8.79 -6.49 10.98
C GLY A 110 9.69 -7.22 9.98
N ARG A 111 9.11 -7.87 8.96
CA ARG A 111 9.81 -8.62 7.92
C ARG A 111 9.54 -8.06 6.53
N LEU A 112 10.53 -8.16 5.65
CA LEU A 112 10.45 -7.78 4.25
C LEU A 112 10.30 -9.01 3.36
N THR A 113 9.30 -8.98 2.50
CA THR A 113 9.17 -9.90 1.37
C THR A 113 9.25 -9.11 0.07
N ASN A 114 10.25 -9.40 -0.76
CA ASN A 114 10.33 -8.88 -2.12
C ASN A 114 9.34 -9.63 -3.00
N VAL A 115 8.57 -8.91 -3.79
CA VAL A 115 7.54 -9.49 -4.65
C VAL A 115 7.47 -8.77 -6.00
N THR A 116 6.89 -9.41 -6.99
CA THR A 116 6.37 -8.77 -8.19
C THR A 116 4.85 -8.62 -8.05
N TRP A 117 4.31 -7.51 -8.53
CA TRP A 117 2.87 -7.34 -8.62
C TRP A 117 2.40 -7.47 -10.07
N HIS A 118 1.16 -7.99 -10.23
CA HIS A 118 0.49 -8.14 -11.51
C HIS A 118 -0.97 -7.74 -11.37
N LYS A 119 -1.47 -6.95 -12.31
CA LYS A 119 -2.88 -6.58 -12.41
C LYS A 119 -3.26 -6.48 -13.88
N ASN A 120 -4.16 -7.34 -14.33
CA ASN A 120 -4.52 -7.43 -15.75
C ASN A 120 -5.57 -6.41 -16.17
N GLU A 121 -6.53 -6.13 -15.28
CA GLU A 121 -7.68 -5.29 -15.57
C GLU A 121 -8.03 -4.41 -14.37
N ALA A 122 -8.78 -3.35 -14.61
CA ALA A 122 -9.10 -2.36 -13.57
C ALA A 122 -9.88 -2.97 -12.38
N ASP A 123 -10.75 -3.92 -12.64
CA ASP A 123 -11.60 -4.60 -11.65
C ASP A 123 -11.01 -5.92 -11.11
N SER A 124 -9.87 -6.38 -11.66
CA SER A 124 -9.17 -7.56 -11.14
C SER A 124 -8.40 -7.25 -9.86
N ALA A 125 -8.18 -8.26 -9.02
CA ALA A 125 -7.27 -8.14 -7.88
C ALA A 125 -5.83 -7.91 -8.34
N THR A 126 -5.06 -7.14 -7.57
CA THR A 126 -3.62 -7.12 -7.71
C THR A 126 -3.04 -8.37 -7.06
N VAL A 127 -2.29 -9.15 -7.83
CA VAL A 127 -1.62 -10.37 -7.39
C VAL A 127 -0.16 -10.06 -7.11
N PHE A 128 0.31 -10.42 -5.93
CA PHE A 128 1.71 -10.31 -5.54
C PHE A 128 2.35 -11.70 -5.52
N LYS A 129 3.54 -11.87 -6.11
CA LYS A 129 4.26 -13.13 -6.13
C LYS A 129 5.68 -12.94 -5.63
N ASP A 130 6.13 -13.86 -4.78
CA ASP A 130 7.52 -13.89 -4.30
C ASP A 130 8.50 -14.35 -5.39
N GLU A 131 9.78 -14.40 -5.06
CA GLU A 131 10.86 -14.84 -5.97
C GLU A 131 10.70 -16.28 -6.45
N LYS A 132 9.93 -17.11 -5.75
CA LYS A 132 9.61 -18.50 -6.14
C LYS A 132 8.33 -18.58 -6.97
N GLY A 133 7.68 -17.46 -7.26
CA GLY A 133 6.39 -17.40 -7.95
C GLY A 133 5.19 -17.75 -7.08
N ILE A 134 5.39 -17.89 -5.76
CA ILE A 134 4.31 -18.18 -4.80
C ILE A 134 3.54 -16.90 -4.55
N GLU A 135 2.22 -17.00 -4.64
CA GLU A 135 1.33 -15.86 -4.42
C GLU A 135 1.29 -15.46 -2.96
N TYR A 136 1.54 -14.18 -2.69
CA TYR A 136 1.41 -13.58 -1.38
C TYR A 136 -0.05 -13.34 -1.03
N LYS A 137 -0.47 -13.80 0.15
CA LYS A 137 -1.85 -13.66 0.66
C LYS A 137 -1.89 -12.77 1.88
N PHE A 138 -2.86 -11.89 1.91
CA PHE A 138 -3.08 -10.99 3.04
C PHE A 138 -4.14 -11.55 3.99
N PRO A 139 -4.01 -11.38 5.31
CA PRO A 139 -5.03 -11.82 6.25
C PRO A 139 -6.31 -11.01 6.06
N GLU A 140 -7.45 -11.69 6.11
CA GLU A 140 -8.75 -11.03 6.14
C GLU A 140 -8.89 -10.16 7.40
N ASN A 141 -9.68 -9.11 7.30
CA ASN A 141 -9.97 -8.20 8.43
C ASN A 141 -8.75 -7.46 9.03
N LYS A 142 -7.64 -7.38 8.29
CA LYS A 142 -6.49 -6.56 8.66
C LYS A 142 -6.36 -5.37 7.70
N GLN A 143 -5.96 -4.23 8.25
CA GLN A 143 -5.70 -3.06 7.45
C GLN A 143 -4.36 -3.22 6.72
N ILE A 144 -4.40 -3.17 5.40
CA ILE A 144 -3.23 -3.16 4.52
C ILE A 144 -3.13 -1.76 3.92
N TRP A 145 -1.96 -1.17 4.03
CA TRP A 145 -1.69 0.13 3.41
C TRP A 145 -0.84 -0.07 2.16
N ILE A 146 -1.32 0.42 1.03
CA ILE A 146 -0.55 0.41 -0.22
C ILE A 146 0.02 1.81 -0.44
N GLN A 147 1.34 1.88 -0.44
CA GLN A 147 2.12 3.08 -0.72
C GLN A 147 2.68 2.97 -2.13
N VAL A 148 2.20 3.82 -3.04
CA VAL A 148 2.67 3.78 -4.43
C VAL A 148 3.86 4.70 -4.62
N VAL A 149 4.89 4.21 -5.31
CA VAL A 149 6.13 4.93 -5.62
C VAL A 149 6.42 4.87 -7.12
N SER A 150 7.13 5.88 -7.63
CA SER A 150 7.64 5.81 -9.00
C SER A 150 8.90 4.93 -9.06
N PRO A 151 9.31 4.45 -10.24
CA PRO A 151 10.56 3.68 -10.40
C PRO A 151 11.84 4.42 -9.96
N THR A 152 11.77 5.73 -9.81
CA THR A 152 12.89 6.56 -9.34
C THR A 152 12.90 6.78 -7.83
N GLN A 153 11.90 6.29 -7.11
CA GLN A 153 11.69 6.50 -5.68
C GLN A 153 11.90 5.18 -4.91
N THR A 154 13.14 4.67 -4.92
CA THR A 154 13.47 3.45 -4.19
C THR A 154 13.35 3.67 -2.67
N PRO A 155 12.56 2.85 -1.94
CA PRO A 155 12.45 2.96 -0.49
C PRO A 155 13.74 2.53 0.21
N GLU A 156 14.10 3.23 1.29
CA GLU A 156 15.15 2.80 2.22
C GLU A 156 14.49 1.90 3.29
N ILE A 157 14.76 0.58 3.27
CA ILE A 157 14.14 -0.40 4.18
C ILE A 157 15.21 -1.01 5.10
N ASN A 158 14.98 -0.91 6.44
CA ASN A 158 15.89 -1.34 7.49
C ASN A 158 15.17 -2.14 8.60
#